data_ecdcdfa7a907bef4b57dc1d169558d0e
#
_entry.id   ecdcdfa7a907bef4b57dc1d169558d0e
#
_cell.length_a   1.000
_cell.length_b   1.000
_cell.length_c   1.000
_cell.angle_alpha   90.00
_cell.angle_beta   90.00
_cell.angle_gamma   90.00
#
_symmetry.space_group_name_H-M   'P 1'
#
loop_
_entity.id
_entity.type
_entity.pdbx_description
1 polymer ?
#
loop_
_entity_poly.entity_id
_entity_poly.type
_entity_poly.pdbx_seq_one_letter_code
_entity_poly.pdbx_strand_id
1 'polypeptide(L)'
;MQNTGRSNLPPVPENDRARVHDLTMSRLLSITSLPDLDALTQMCQKMFDVDMAAISLVDDKYQWFKSKAGLDLTSTSRDISFCIWVISHGDHLLIENAAEHSFFSNNPFVTSAPYIRFYSGIPLYSKRGYILGTLCIMHSQPRMMSVHEIELQAYMARQAELLIEKYEIEQLAMTDSLTGLYNRRYFDQRARDEISNARRSAQPLSVVVLDIDDFKRINDSFGHSAGDIALIKLAKIMKQELRSSDVVSRVGGEEFHILLPNTPETVALRVAERMRVAIKANPIVLGEPSEEPACLTCSFGISSLQAQDHHIDSVLKRADAAMYEAKRQGKDIVVVAAA
;
A
#
# COMPACT_ATOMS: atom_id res chain seq x y z
N MET A 1 7.03 -44.67 25.96
CA MET A 1 6.27 -44.50 24.75
C MET A 1 6.63 -43.13 24.16
N GLN A 2 7.04 -43.10 22.95
CA GLN A 2 7.97 -42.17 22.35
C GLN A 2 7.52 -40.69 22.42
N ASN A 3 8.25 -39.89 23.16
CA ASN A 3 8.21 -38.46 23.20
C ASN A 3 8.95 -37.93 21.93
N THR A 4 8.26 -37.89 20.79
CA THR A 4 8.77 -37.23 19.61
C THR A 4 8.66 -35.73 19.84
N GLY A 5 9.79 -35.06 20.05
CA GLY A 5 9.90 -33.62 20.20
C GLY A 5 9.22 -32.89 19.05
N ARG A 6 7.94 -32.56 19.23
CA ARG A 6 7.21 -31.66 18.34
C ARG A 6 7.75 -30.26 18.59
N SER A 7 8.37 -29.70 17.58
CA SER A 7 8.72 -28.27 17.56
C SER A 7 7.47 -27.46 17.88
N ASN A 8 7.54 -26.52 18.84
CA ASN A 8 6.46 -25.57 19.15
C ASN A 8 6.22 -24.54 18.04
N LEU A 9 6.77 -24.77 16.87
CA LEU A 9 6.58 -23.90 15.71
C LEU A 9 5.23 -24.21 15.04
N PRO A 10 4.52 -23.17 14.61
CA PRO A 10 3.24 -23.33 13.90
C PRO A 10 3.46 -24.08 12.58
N PRO A 11 2.50 -24.89 12.14
CA PRO A 11 2.58 -25.57 10.87
C PRO A 11 2.57 -24.56 9.72
N VAL A 12 3.30 -24.87 8.64
CA VAL A 12 3.29 -24.09 7.40
C VAL A 12 2.11 -24.56 6.55
N PRO A 13 1.21 -23.68 6.08
CA PRO A 13 0.12 -24.07 5.20
C PRO A 13 0.63 -24.70 3.88
N GLU A 14 -0.04 -25.70 3.37
CA GLU A 14 0.36 -26.38 2.13
C GLU A 14 0.42 -25.43 0.93
N ASN A 15 -0.46 -24.44 0.88
CA ASN A 15 -0.56 -23.44 -0.19
C ASN A 15 0.13 -22.11 0.16
N ASP A 16 1.02 -22.06 1.16
CA ASP A 16 1.54 -20.83 1.74
C ASP A 16 2.19 -19.89 0.72
N ARG A 17 2.96 -20.43 -0.22
CA ARG A 17 3.61 -19.62 -1.27
C ARG A 17 2.59 -18.92 -2.16
N ALA A 18 1.52 -19.62 -2.55
CA ALA A 18 0.46 -19.06 -3.39
C ALA A 18 -0.38 -18.03 -2.61
N ARG A 19 -0.68 -18.32 -1.35
CA ARG A 19 -1.36 -17.44 -0.41
C ARG A 19 -0.59 -16.12 -0.19
N VAL A 20 0.71 -16.20 0.11
CA VAL A 20 1.58 -15.03 0.29
C VAL A 20 1.70 -14.23 -0.99
N HIS A 21 1.79 -14.90 -2.14
CA HIS A 21 1.77 -14.22 -3.44
C HIS A 21 0.45 -13.44 -3.64
N ASP A 22 -0.70 -14.06 -3.35
CA ASP A 22 -2.02 -13.42 -3.44
C ASP A 22 -2.11 -12.19 -2.53
N LEU A 23 -1.68 -12.31 -1.27
CA LEU A 23 -1.60 -11.21 -0.32
C LEU A 23 -0.69 -10.06 -0.81
N THR A 24 0.43 -10.38 -1.44
CA THR A 24 1.35 -9.39 -1.99
C THR A 24 0.72 -8.64 -3.17
N MET A 25 0.04 -9.36 -4.06
CA MET A 25 -0.64 -8.79 -5.23
C MET A 25 -1.83 -7.92 -4.84
N SER A 26 -2.51 -8.21 -3.74
CA SER A 26 -3.63 -7.41 -3.22
C SER A 26 -3.24 -6.00 -2.77
N ARG A 27 -1.94 -5.76 -2.51
CA ARG A 27 -1.39 -4.52 -1.94
C ARG A 27 -1.96 -4.10 -0.58
N LEU A 28 -2.73 -4.95 0.06
CA LEU A 28 -3.34 -4.68 1.38
C LEU A 28 -2.28 -4.35 2.43
N LEU A 29 -1.08 -4.95 2.33
CA LEU A 29 0.01 -4.67 3.27
C LEU A 29 0.53 -3.24 3.19
N SER A 30 0.41 -2.57 2.04
CA SER A 30 0.86 -1.18 1.85
C SER A 30 -0.14 -0.13 2.31
N ILE A 31 -1.39 -0.49 2.57
CA ILE A 31 -2.42 0.43 3.05
C ILE A 31 -2.16 0.76 4.52
N THR A 32 -2.07 2.04 4.84
CA THR A 32 -1.72 2.53 6.19
C THR A 32 -2.93 2.84 7.07
N SER A 33 -4.10 3.09 6.47
CA SER A 33 -5.32 3.43 7.19
C SER A 33 -6.53 2.74 6.57
N LEU A 34 -7.31 2.08 7.41
CA LEU A 34 -8.51 1.32 7.04
C LEU A 34 -9.65 1.65 8.01
N PRO A 35 -10.23 2.87 7.94
CA PRO A 35 -11.18 3.37 8.95
C PRO A 35 -12.41 2.46 9.15
N ASP A 36 -12.93 1.87 8.07
CA ASP A 36 -14.08 0.96 8.16
C ASP A 36 -13.71 -0.33 8.93
N LEU A 37 -12.48 -0.85 8.76
CA LEU A 37 -12.00 -1.99 9.52
C LEU A 37 -11.73 -1.62 10.99
N ASP A 38 -11.24 -0.40 11.25
CA ASP A 38 -11.02 0.09 12.62
C ASP A 38 -12.34 0.21 13.36
N ALA A 39 -13.39 0.70 12.72
CA ALA A 39 -14.74 0.73 13.28
C ALA A 39 -15.26 -0.68 13.58
N LEU A 40 -15.06 -1.64 12.67
CA LEU A 40 -15.45 -3.04 12.84
C LEU A 40 -14.70 -3.69 14.01
N THR A 41 -13.39 -3.48 14.13
CA THR A 41 -12.58 -4.05 15.23
C THR A 41 -12.99 -3.48 16.59
N GLN A 42 -13.23 -2.18 16.68
CA GLN A 42 -13.75 -1.54 17.90
C GLN A 42 -15.15 -2.08 18.27
N MET A 43 -16.00 -2.30 17.28
CA MET A 43 -17.31 -2.91 17.49
C MET A 43 -17.18 -4.34 18.01
N CYS A 44 -16.30 -5.16 17.43
CA CYS A 44 -16.02 -6.51 17.92
C CYS A 44 -15.53 -6.49 19.38
N GLN A 45 -14.56 -5.63 19.72
CA GLN A 45 -14.08 -5.51 21.11
C GLN A 45 -15.21 -5.26 22.09
N LYS A 46 -16.10 -4.32 21.79
CA LYS A 46 -17.24 -3.96 22.67
C LYS A 46 -18.33 -5.02 22.69
N MET A 47 -18.66 -5.60 21.53
CA MET A 47 -19.75 -6.57 21.40
C MET A 47 -19.44 -7.89 22.10
N PHE A 48 -18.20 -8.34 22.04
CA PHE A 48 -17.76 -9.58 22.69
C PHE A 48 -17.26 -9.35 24.11
N ASP A 49 -17.22 -8.10 24.59
CA ASP A 49 -16.71 -7.73 25.92
C ASP A 49 -15.32 -8.35 26.19
N VAL A 50 -14.37 -8.03 25.30
CA VAL A 50 -12.99 -8.53 25.36
C VAL A 50 -11.99 -7.38 25.42
N ASP A 51 -10.79 -7.65 25.93
CA ASP A 51 -9.74 -6.64 26.05
C ASP A 51 -9.22 -6.20 24.69
N MET A 52 -9.14 -7.13 23.73
CA MET A 52 -8.48 -6.89 22.44
C MET A 52 -9.26 -7.53 21.30
N ALA A 53 -9.31 -6.82 20.19
CA ALA A 53 -9.77 -7.34 18.89
C ALA A 53 -8.83 -6.86 17.77
N ALA A 54 -8.60 -7.69 16.76
CA ALA A 54 -7.76 -7.31 15.66
C ALA A 54 -8.13 -7.99 14.34
N ILE A 55 -7.88 -7.29 13.24
CA ILE A 55 -7.79 -7.86 11.89
C ILE A 55 -6.33 -7.90 11.51
N SER A 56 -5.79 -9.08 11.34
CA SER A 56 -4.40 -9.29 10.98
C SER A 56 -4.25 -9.98 9.64
N LEU A 57 -3.19 -9.62 8.90
CA LEU A 57 -2.74 -10.29 7.70
C LEU A 57 -1.37 -10.91 7.98
N VAL A 58 -1.10 -12.09 7.41
CA VAL A 58 0.14 -12.83 7.70
C VAL A 58 0.90 -13.10 6.40
N ASP A 59 2.10 -12.54 6.27
CA ASP A 59 3.01 -12.81 5.16
C ASP A 59 3.95 -14.00 5.44
N ASP A 60 5.08 -14.07 4.76
CA ASP A 60 6.07 -15.14 4.94
C ASP A 60 6.89 -15.01 6.23
N LYS A 61 6.95 -13.81 6.85
CA LYS A 61 7.79 -13.51 8.02
C LYS A 61 7.04 -12.89 9.18
N TYR A 62 6.01 -12.08 8.88
CA TYR A 62 5.34 -11.26 9.87
C TYR A 62 3.83 -11.44 9.83
N GLN A 63 3.23 -11.20 10.98
CA GLN A 63 1.82 -10.88 11.14
C GLN A 63 1.69 -9.37 11.27
N TRP A 64 0.82 -8.77 10.47
CA TRP A 64 0.56 -7.33 10.41
C TRP A 64 -0.84 -7.04 10.94
N PHE A 65 -0.94 -6.23 11.98
CA PHE A 65 -2.23 -5.79 12.51
C PHE A 65 -2.74 -4.61 11.68
N LYS A 66 -3.64 -4.88 10.75
CA LYS A 66 -4.19 -3.88 9.83
C LYS A 66 -5.29 -3.04 10.48
N SER A 67 -5.99 -3.62 11.44
CA SER A 67 -6.92 -2.94 12.33
C SER A 67 -6.85 -3.58 13.71
N LYS A 68 -6.98 -2.78 14.76
CA LYS A 68 -6.80 -3.25 16.14
C LYS A 68 -7.55 -2.37 17.16
N ALA A 69 -8.04 -2.98 18.20
CA ALA A 69 -8.60 -2.33 19.39
C ALA A 69 -8.03 -2.99 20.65
N GLY A 70 -7.57 -2.20 21.62
CA GLY A 70 -6.97 -2.69 22.86
C GLY A 70 -5.58 -3.33 22.70
N LEU A 71 -4.93 -3.18 21.56
CA LEU A 71 -3.62 -3.76 21.26
C LEU A 71 -2.66 -2.68 20.73
N ASP A 72 -1.49 -2.54 21.33
CA ASP A 72 -0.48 -1.54 20.94
C ASP A 72 0.70 -2.19 20.17
N LEU A 73 0.38 -2.96 19.13
CA LEU A 73 1.35 -3.60 18.25
C LEU A 73 0.99 -3.34 16.80
N THR A 74 1.97 -3.10 15.94
CA THR A 74 1.79 -2.95 14.48
C THR A 74 2.06 -4.24 13.74
N SER A 75 3.01 -5.04 14.22
CA SER A 75 3.37 -6.34 13.67
C SER A 75 4.03 -7.22 14.71
N THR A 76 4.10 -8.52 14.42
CA THR A 76 4.84 -9.52 15.21
C THR A 76 5.51 -10.51 14.28
N SER A 77 6.48 -11.30 14.80
CA SER A 77 6.97 -12.45 14.04
C SER A 77 5.83 -13.44 13.79
N ARG A 78 5.79 -14.01 12.61
CA ARG A 78 4.87 -15.07 12.22
C ARG A 78 4.93 -16.27 13.17
N ASP A 79 6.11 -16.63 13.67
CA ASP A 79 6.35 -17.85 14.45
C ASP A 79 5.68 -17.83 15.82
N ILE A 80 5.40 -16.65 16.38
CA ILE A 80 4.70 -16.50 17.67
C ILE A 80 3.22 -16.19 17.51
N SER A 81 2.74 -16.09 16.27
CA SER A 81 1.36 -15.71 15.95
C SER A 81 0.37 -16.85 16.23
N PHE A 82 -0.72 -16.55 16.90
CA PHE A 82 -1.89 -17.44 16.99
C PHE A 82 -2.58 -17.56 15.62
N CYS A 83 -2.57 -16.49 14.84
CA CYS A 83 -3.28 -16.42 13.56
C CYS A 83 -2.73 -17.39 12.50
N ILE A 84 -1.44 -17.73 12.55
CA ILE A 84 -0.88 -18.71 11.62
C ILE A 84 -1.45 -20.12 11.83
N TRP A 85 -1.84 -20.45 13.07
CA TRP A 85 -2.51 -21.71 13.35
C TRP A 85 -3.90 -21.76 12.71
N VAL A 86 -4.66 -20.64 12.76
CA VAL A 86 -5.93 -20.50 12.04
C VAL A 86 -5.73 -20.71 10.53
N ILE A 87 -4.73 -20.03 9.96
CA ILE A 87 -4.42 -20.11 8.52
C ILE A 87 -4.02 -21.52 8.12
N SER A 88 -3.22 -22.21 8.95
CA SER A 88 -2.72 -23.56 8.63
C SER A 88 -3.79 -24.64 8.74
N HIS A 89 -4.75 -24.49 9.64
CA HIS A 89 -5.86 -25.44 9.80
C HIS A 89 -7.05 -25.12 8.88
N GLY A 90 -7.14 -23.88 8.43
CA GLY A 90 -8.21 -23.44 7.53
C GLY A 90 -9.57 -23.25 8.18
N ASP A 91 -9.65 -23.23 9.52
CA ASP A 91 -10.89 -23.18 10.27
C ASP A 91 -10.77 -22.28 11.51
N HIS A 92 -11.88 -22.06 12.18
CA HIS A 92 -11.97 -21.33 13.45
C HIS A 92 -11.08 -21.98 14.52
N LEU A 93 -10.25 -21.17 15.18
CA LEU A 93 -9.45 -21.58 16.32
C LEU A 93 -9.99 -20.92 17.58
N LEU A 94 -10.50 -21.73 18.51
CA LEU A 94 -10.95 -21.31 19.82
C LEU A 94 -10.04 -21.87 20.91
N ILE A 95 -9.52 -20.99 21.76
CA ILE A 95 -8.67 -21.32 22.90
C ILE A 95 -9.25 -20.64 24.14
N GLU A 96 -9.87 -21.41 25.02
CA GLU A 96 -10.53 -20.91 26.21
C GLU A 96 -9.52 -20.47 27.29
N ASN A 97 -8.40 -21.20 27.42
CA ASN A 97 -7.29 -20.85 28.31
C ASN A 97 -5.93 -21.19 27.69
N ALA A 98 -5.26 -20.20 27.12
CA ALA A 98 -3.97 -20.38 26.47
C ALA A 98 -2.85 -20.78 27.44
N ALA A 99 -2.95 -20.44 28.74
CA ALA A 99 -1.95 -20.81 29.73
C ALA A 99 -1.94 -22.32 30.04
N GLU A 100 -3.03 -23.01 29.79
CA GLU A 100 -3.17 -24.46 29.99
C GLU A 100 -3.06 -25.23 28.65
N HIS A 101 -2.96 -24.52 27.53
CA HIS A 101 -2.95 -25.15 26.22
C HIS A 101 -1.56 -25.68 25.86
N SER A 102 -1.48 -26.95 25.42
CA SER A 102 -0.23 -27.65 25.16
C SER A 102 0.75 -26.96 24.19
N PHE A 103 0.25 -26.20 23.23
CA PHE A 103 1.07 -25.49 22.25
C PHE A 103 1.30 -24.01 22.59
N PHE A 104 0.38 -23.36 23.32
CA PHE A 104 0.41 -21.91 23.53
C PHE A 104 0.90 -21.50 24.91
N SER A 105 0.99 -22.40 25.90
CA SER A 105 1.35 -22.05 27.29
C SER A 105 2.72 -21.34 27.40
N ASN A 106 3.66 -21.62 26.49
CA ASN A 106 4.99 -21.00 26.43
C ASN A 106 5.08 -19.85 25.40
N ASN A 107 3.97 -19.47 24.77
CA ASN A 107 3.97 -18.39 23.81
C ASN A 107 4.28 -17.05 24.50
N PRO A 108 5.13 -16.16 23.93
CA PRO A 108 5.45 -14.87 24.53
C PRO A 108 4.23 -14.02 24.88
N PHE A 109 3.16 -14.05 24.11
CA PHE A 109 1.91 -13.33 24.41
C PHE A 109 1.07 -13.94 25.53
N VAL A 110 1.40 -15.15 25.96
CA VAL A 110 0.78 -15.81 27.12
C VAL A 110 1.63 -15.59 28.38
N THR A 111 2.96 -15.66 28.25
CA THR A 111 3.89 -15.54 29.36
C THR A 111 4.26 -14.11 29.72
N SER A 112 4.08 -13.18 28.77
CA SER A 112 4.35 -11.76 28.92
C SER A 112 3.16 -10.93 28.45
N ALA A 113 3.23 -9.60 28.60
CA ALA A 113 2.18 -8.72 28.10
C ALA A 113 1.91 -8.97 26.60
N PRO A 114 0.64 -9.07 26.20
CA PRO A 114 -0.60 -8.70 26.93
C PRO A 114 -1.22 -9.82 27.78
N TYR A 115 -0.53 -10.91 28.09
CA TYR A 115 -0.99 -12.03 28.94
C TYR A 115 -2.27 -12.70 28.43
N ILE A 116 -2.33 -13.01 27.13
CA ILE A 116 -3.50 -13.64 26.50
C ILE A 116 -3.84 -14.96 27.21
N ARG A 117 -5.11 -15.10 27.61
CA ARG A 117 -5.67 -16.34 28.13
C ARG A 117 -6.72 -16.90 27.18
N PHE A 118 -7.57 -16.07 26.68
CA PHE A 118 -8.58 -16.43 25.70
C PHE A 118 -8.20 -15.92 24.31
N TYR A 119 -8.39 -16.75 23.29
CA TYR A 119 -8.23 -16.41 21.89
C TYR A 119 -9.32 -17.07 21.06
N SER A 120 -9.96 -16.30 20.19
CA SER A 120 -10.81 -16.80 19.13
C SER A 120 -10.44 -16.13 17.82
N GLY A 121 -10.10 -16.92 16.82
CA GLY A 121 -9.70 -16.43 15.50
C GLY A 121 -10.46 -17.11 14.38
N ILE A 122 -11.04 -16.32 13.48
CA ILE A 122 -11.74 -16.79 12.28
C ILE A 122 -10.92 -16.39 11.06
N PRO A 123 -10.71 -17.32 10.08
CA PRO A 123 -9.96 -17.03 8.86
C PRO A 123 -10.67 -15.96 8.01
N LEU A 124 -9.89 -15.13 7.32
CA LEU A 124 -10.34 -14.16 6.33
C LEU A 124 -9.85 -14.58 4.95
N TYR A 125 -10.77 -14.77 4.04
CA TYR A 125 -10.50 -15.27 2.70
C TYR A 125 -10.39 -14.16 1.67
N SER A 126 -9.46 -14.33 0.73
CA SER A 126 -9.43 -13.54 -0.51
C SER A 126 -10.51 -14.05 -1.48
N LYS A 127 -10.80 -13.27 -2.52
CA LYS A 127 -11.66 -13.69 -3.64
C LYS A 127 -11.22 -14.99 -4.33
N ARG A 128 -9.93 -15.33 -4.23
CA ARG A 128 -9.35 -16.54 -4.80
C ARG A 128 -9.40 -17.74 -3.85
N GLY A 129 -9.98 -17.56 -2.65
CA GLY A 129 -10.12 -18.61 -1.64
C GLY A 129 -8.87 -18.86 -0.81
N TYR A 130 -7.85 -17.98 -0.86
CA TYR A 130 -6.71 -18.06 0.03
C TYR A 130 -7.00 -17.36 1.35
N ILE A 131 -6.54 -17.93 2.46
CA ILE A 131 -6.65 -17.29 3.76
C ILE A 131 -5.54 -16.26 3.91
N LEU A 132 -5.90 -14.98 3.88
CA LEU A 132 -4.95 -13.87 3.99
C LEU A 132 -4.54 -13.55 5.43
N GLY A 133 -5.44 -13.84 6.38
CA GLY A 133 -5.27 -13.49 7.78
C GLY A 133 -6.46 -13.90 8.62
N THR A 134 -6.74 -13.18 9.71
CA THR A 134 -7.80 -13.51 10.66
C THR A 134 -8.50 -12.27 11.22
N LEU A 135 -9.79 -12.41 11.55
CA LEU A 135 -10.43 -11.61 12.58
C LEU A 135 -10.27 -12.33 13.92
N CYS A 136 -9.53 -11.77 14.84
CA CYS A 136 -9.32 -12.35 16.17
C CYS A 136 -9.82 -11.44 17.29
N ILE A 137 -10.35 -12.08 18.35
CA ILE A 137 -10.69 -11.48 19.63
C ILE A 137 -9.91 -12.19 20.72
N MET A 138 -9.44 -11.43 21.72
CA MET A 138 -8.52 -11.92 22.73
C MET A 138 -8.86 -11.29 24.09
N HIS A 139 -8.64 -12.05 25.16
CA HIS A 139 -8.87 -11.57 26.52
C HIS A 139 -7.76 -12.02 27.48
N SER A 140 -7.48 -11.23 28.49
CA SER A 140 -6.47 -11.52 29.54
C SER A 140 -6.96 -12.51 30.61
N GLN A 141 -8.23 -12.89 30.59
CA GLN A 141 -8.83 -13.91 31.45
C GLN A 141 -9.33 -15.09 30.60
N PRO A 142 -9.32 -16.32 31.14
CA PRO A 142 -9.97 -17.46 30.49
C PRO A 142 -11.46 -17.19 30.24
N ARG A 143 -11.97 -17.65 29.11
CA ARG A 143 -13.37 -17.45 28.72
C ARG A 143 -13.87 -18.61 27.87
N MET A 144 -15.14 -18.93 27.99
CA MET A 144 -15.89 -19.79 27.07
C MET A 144 -16.65 -18.92 26.07
N MET A 145 -16.89 -19.43 24.89
CA MET A 145 -17.77 -18.81 23.87
C MET A 145 -19.01 -19.70 23.67
N SER A 146 -20.15 -19.07 23.61
CA SER A 146 -21.38 -19.72 23.16
C SER A 146 -21.38 -19.92 21.65
N VAL A 147 -22.17 -20.85 21.14
CA VAL A 147 -22.39 -21.08 19.72
C VAL A 147 -22.82 -19.77 19.00
N HIS A 148 -23.71 -19.02 19.64
CA HIS A 148 -24.18 -17.74 19.10
C HIS A 148 -23.08 -16.70 18.97
N GLU A 149 -22.14 -16.61 19.91
CA GLU A 149 -20.99 -15.69 19.81
C GLU A 149 -20.05 -16.12 18.69
N ILE A 150 -19.85 -17.43 18.48
CA ILE A 150 -19.03 -17.95 17.37
C ILE A 150 -19.69 -17.59 16.03
N GLU A 151 -20.99 -17.80 15.88
CA GLU A 151 -21.75 -17.40 14.68
C GLU A 151 -21.64 -15.88 14.44
N LEU A 152 -21.80 -15.07 15.49
CA LEU A 152 -21.69 -13.63 15.40
C LEU A 152 -20.27 -13.19 14.95
N GLN A 153 -19.23 -13.81 15.49
CA GLN A 153 -17.85 -13.55 15.06
C GLN A 153 -17.64 -13.93 13.58
N ALA A 154 -18.25 -15.03 13.12
CA ALA A 154 -18.20 -15.42 11.73
C ALA A 154 -18.87 -14.39 10.80
N TYR A 155 -20.01 -13.81 11.21
CA TYR A 155 -20.62 -12.70 10.47
C TYR A 155 -19.72 -11.46 10.43
N MET A 156 -19.05 -11.11 11.53
CA MET A 156 -18.09 -10.00 11.56
C MET A 156 -16.87 -10.27 10.67
N ALA A 157 -16.37 -11.51 10.64
CA ALA A 157 -15.30 -11.91 9.73
C ALA A 157 -15.71 -11.75 8.26
N ARG A 158 -16.95 -12.14 7.92
CA ARG A 158 -17.48 -11.94 6.58
C ARG A 158 -17.61 -10.45 6.22
N GLN A 159 -18.00 -9.59 7.17
CA GLN A 159 -17.99 -8.14 6.94
C GLN A 159 -16.58 -7.60 6.72
N ALA A 160 -15.57 -8.09 7.47
CA ALA A 160 -14.17 -7.74 7.25
C ALA A 160 -13.69 -8.11 5.84
N GLU A 161 -14.04 -9.30 5.34
CA GLU A 161 -13.72 -9.73 3.98
C GLU A 161 -14.33 -8.80 2.92
N LEU A 162 -15.61 -8.42 3.07
CA LEU A 162 -16.28 -7.50 2.15
C LEU A 162 -15.62 -6.10 2.14
N LEU A 163 -15.19 -5.61 3.30
CA LEU A 163 -14.46 -4.35 3.41
C LEU A 163 -13.07 -4.44 2.78
N ILE A 164 -12.35 -5.53 3.00
CA ILE A 164 -11.06 -5.82 2.35
C ILE A 164 -11.23 -5.85 0.84
N GLU A 165 -12.23 -6.56 0.34
CA GLU A 165 -12.58 -6.61 -1.10
C GLU A 165 -12.88 -5.22 -1.68
N LYS A 166 -13.66 -4.40 -0.94
CA LYS A 166 -13.92 -3.00 -1.33
C LYS A 166 -12.61 -2.22 -1.47
N TYR A 167 -11.70 -2.32 -0.50
CA TYR A 167 -10.40 -1.64 -0.55
C TYR A 167 -9.52 -2.13 -1.71
N GLU A 168 -9.52 -3.43 -2.01
CA GLU A 168 -8.81 -3.96 -3.18
C GLU A 168 -9.33 -3.37 -4.49
N ILE A 169 -10.65 -3.31 -4.65
CA ILE A 169 -11.29 -2.71 -5.84
C ILE A 169 -10.94 -1.23 -5.94
N GLU A 170 -10.99 -0.48 -4.84
CA GLU A 170 -10.62 0.92 -4.79
C GLU A 170 -9.15 1.13 -5.17
N GLN A 171 -8.24 0.30 -4.69
CA GLN A 171 -6.82 0.36 -5.05
C GLN A 171 -6.59 0.07 -6.54
N LEU A 172 -7.26 -0.93 -7.10
CA LEU A 172 -7.23 -1.21 -8.53
C LEU A 172 -7.80 -0.05 -9.36
N ALA A 173 -8.86 0.61 -8.85
CA ALA A 173 -9.45 1.78 -9.49
C ALA A 173 -8.60 3.06 -9.36
N MET A 174 -7.57 3.08 -8.49
CA MET A 174 -6.71 4.25 -8.22
C MET A 174 -5.30 4.14 -8.81
N THR A 175 -4.96 3.01 -9.44
CA THR A 175 -3.64 2.80 -10.04
C THR A 175 -3.73 2.61 -11.55
N ASP A 176 -2.68 3.02 -12.26
CA ASP A 176 -2.46 2.69 -13.67
C ASP A 176 -2.00 1.24 -13.80
N SER A 177 -2.68 0.45 -14.61
CA SER A 177 -2.45 -0.99 -14.73
C SER A 177 -1.09 -1.35 -15.34
N LEU A 178 -0.52 -0.48 -16.19
CA LEU A 178 0.75 -0.72 -16.84
C LEU A 178 1.93 -0.41 -15.91
N THR A 179 1.93 0.78 -15.31
CA THR A 179 3.08 1.29 -14.56
C THR A 179 3.01 1.01 -13.06
N GLY A 180 1.82 0.70 -12.54
CA GLY A 180 1.56 0.56 -11.11
C GLY A 180 1.76 1.86 -10.31
N LEU A 181 1.83 3.01 -10.98
CA LEU A 181 1.70 4.33 -10.36
C LEU A 181 0.24 4.62 -10.04
N TYR A 182 -0.01 5.66 -9.28
CA TYR A 182 -1.38 6.17 -9.16
C TYR A 182 -1.88 6.67 -10.52
N ASN A 183 -3.19 6.64 -10.72
CA ASN A 183 -3.82 7.21 -11.90
C ASN A 183 -4.31 8.64 -11.66
N ARG A 184 -4.89 9.27 -12.69
CA ARG A 184 -5.44 10.63 -12.62
C ARG A 184 -6.46 10.80 -11.50
N ARG A 185 -7.36 9.80 -11.31
CA ARG A 185 -8.42 9.87 -10.29
C ARG A 185 -7.85 9.98 -8.87
N TYR A 186 -6.84 9.21 -8.55
CA TYR A 186 -6.15 9.28 -7.26
C TYR A 186 -5.43 10.62 -7.09
N PHE A 187 -4.72 11.08 -8.13
CA PHE A 187 -4.04 12.37 -8.11
C PHE A 187 -5.00 13.50 -7.77
N ASP A 188 -6.15 13.58 -8.48
CA ASP A 188 -7.15 14.64 -8.28
C ASP A 188 -7.77 14.62 -6.88
N GLN A 189 -7.99 13.43 -6.33
CA GLN A 189 -8.48 13.27 -4.95
C GLN A 189 -7.43 13.74 -3.95
N ARG A 190 -6.20 13.26 -4.06
CA ARG A 190 -5.11 13.57 -3.14
C ARG A 190 -4.73 15.06 -3.19
N ALA A 191 -4.74 15.65 -4.38
CA ALA A 191 -4.46 17.07 -4.57
C ALA A 191 -5.47 17.97 -3.85
N ARG A 192 -6.76 17.62 -3.84
CA ARG A 192 -7.79 18.36 -3.07
C ARG A 192 -7.49 18.33 -1.56
N ASP A 193 -7.13 17.18 -1.04
CA ASP A 193 -6.80 17.00 0.37
C ASP A 193 -5.55 17.81 0.74
N GLU A 194 -4.51 17.76 -0.09
CA GLU A 194 -3.25 18.45 0.16
C GLU A 194 -3.36 19.97 0.03
N ILE A 195 -4.18 20.51 -0.87
CA ILE A 195 -4.48 21.95 -0.92
C ILE A 195 -5.14 22.40 0.38
N SER A 196 -6.11 21.63 0.87
CA SER A 196 -6.81 21.93 2.12
C SER A 196 -5.85 21.89 3.31
N ASN A 197 -4.94 20.93 3.34
CA ASN A 197 -3.92 20.80 4.36
C ASN A 197 -2.90 21.94 4.29
N ALA A 198 -2.36 22.22 3.11
CA ALA A 198 -1.37 23.28 2.86
C ALA A 198 -1.89 24.66 3.32
N ARG A 199 -3.16 24.95 3.06
CA ARG A 199 -3.78 26.20 3.50
C ARG A 199 -3.97 26.30 5.00
N ARG A 200 -4.42 25.20 5.65
CA ARG A 200 -4.60 25.19 7.12
C ARG A 200 -3.30 25.32 7.87
N SER A 201 -2.25 24.69 7.38
CA SER A 201 -0.94 24.63 8.04
C SER A 201 0.05 25.69 7.53
N ALA A 202 -0.34 26.52 6.54
CA ALA A 202 0.52 27.47 5.84
C ALA A 202 1.80 26.81 5.29
N GLN A 203 1.71 25.53 4.85
CA GLN A 203 2.83 24.81 4.30
C GLN A 203 2.85 24.90 2.76
N PRO A 204 4.03 24.94 2.15
CA PRO A 204 4.14 25.01 0.70
C PRO A 204 3.71 23.69 0.05
N LEU A 205 3.09 23.80 -1.13
CA LEU A 205 2.72 22.67 -1.97
C LEU A 205 3.19 22.96 -3.39
N SER A 206 3.90 22.02 -4.00
CA SER A 206 4.35 22.13 -5.40
C SER A 206 3.82 20.97 -6.24
N VAL A 207 3.68 21.23 -7.52
CA VAL A 207 3.30 20.25 -8.54
C VAL A 207 4.33 20.23 -9.63
N VAL A 208 4.67 19.02 -10.11
CA VAL A 208 5.48 18.82 -11.29
C VAL A 208 4.63 18.10 -12.34
N VAL A 209 4.59 18.62 -13.53
CA VAL A 209 4.06 17.96 -14.72
C VAL A 209 5.25 17.53 -15.58
N LEU A 210 5.27 16.31 -16.04
CA LEU A 210 6.31 15.83 -16.92
C LEU A 210 5.73 14.97 -18.05
N ASP A 211 6.44 14.97 -19.17
CA ASP A 211 6.09 14.22 -20.37
C ASP A 211 7.37 13.67 -21.01
N ILE A 212 7.28 12.45 -21.56
CA ILE A 212 8.41 11.80 -22.23
C ILE A 212 8.67 12.48 -23.60
N ASP A 213 9.90 12.89 -23.80
CA ASP A 213 10.29 13.51 -25.06
C ASP A 213 10.27 12.51 -26.22
N ASP A 214 9.62 12.89 -27.32
CA ASP A 214 9.55 12.09 -28.55
C ASP A 214 8.99 10.66 -28.36
N PHE A 215 8.09 10.45 -27.39
CA PHE A 215 7.54 9.13 -27.09
C PHE A 215 6.86 8.47 -28.30
N LYS A 216 6.19 9.26 -29.14
CA LYS A 216 5.65 8.77 -30.40
C LYS A 216 6.71 8.15 -31.30
N ARG A 217 7.89 8.75 -31.40
CA ARG A 217 9.01 8.20 -32.18
C ARG A 217 9.49 6.86 -31.65
N ILE A 218 9.46 6.66 -30.32
CA ILE A 218 9.80 5.37 -29.71
C ILE A 218 8.78 4.32 -30.17
N ASN A 219 7.48 4.61 -30.08
CA ASN A 219 6.43 3.71 -30.51
C ASN A 219 6.51 3.41 -32.02
N ASP A 220 6.74 4.43 -32.86
CA ASP A 220 6.81 4.29 -34.29
C ASP A 220 8.04 3.48 -34.75
N SER A 221 9.16 3.57 -34.01
CA SER A 221 10.42 2.89 -34.36
C SER A 221 10.53 1.47 -33.79
N PHE A 222 10.05 1.23 -32.56
CA PHE A 222 10.25 -0.01 -31.82
C PHE A 222 8.95 -0.72 -31.44
N GLY A 223 7.79 -0.16 -31.81
CA GLY A 223 6.48 -0.70 -31.51
C GLY A 223 5.95 -0.32 -30.11
N HIS A 224 4.65 -0.51 -29.89
CA HIS A 224 3.99 -0.15 -28.63
C HIS A 224 4.53 -0.90 -27.42
N SER A 225 4.98 -2.15 -27.58
CA SER A 225 5.57 -2.91 -26.48
C SER A 225 6.85 -2.27 -25.93
N ALA A 226 7.65 -1.63 -26.80
CA ALA A 226 8.83 -0.88 -26.38
C ALA A 226 8.45 0.40 -25.61
N GLY A 227 7.39 1.09 -26.05
CA GLY A 227 6.80 2.21 -25.30
C GLY A 227 6.34 1.81 -23.91
N ASP A 228 5.69 0.64 -23.78
CA ASP A 228 5.26 0.11 -22.49
C ASP A 228 6.45 -0.18 -21.56
N ILE A 229 7.53 -0.77 -22.07
CA ILE A 229 8.78 -0.97 -21.34
C ILE A 229 9.36 0.36 -20.85
N ALA A 230 9.38 1.39 -21.71
CA ALA A 230 9.85 2.72 -21.38
C ALA A 230 9.03 3.33 -20.22
N LEU A 231 7.70 3.25 -20.30
CA LEU A 231 6.79 3.74 -19.26
C LEU A 231 6.98 3.03 -17.92
N ILE A 232 7.11 1.71 -17.93
CA ILE A 232 7.35 0.90 -16.72
C ILE A 232 8.68 1.29 -16.06
N LYS A 233 9.74 1.42 -16.85
CA LYS A 233 11.05 1.78 -16.32
C LYS A 233 11.09 3.20 -15.78
N LEU A 234 10.49 4.15 -16.48
CA LEU A 234 10.32 5.52 -16.02
C LEU A 234 9.60 5.59 -14.68
N ALA A 235 8.48 4.87 -14.55
CA ALA A 235 7.72 4.77 -13.32
C ALA A 235 8.57 4.26 -12.14
N LYS A 236 9.42 3.25 -12.38
CA LYS A 236 10.34 2.71 -11.36
C LYS A 236 11.36 3.73 -10.92
N ILE A 237 11.96 4.47 -11.84
CA ILE A 237 12.93 5.52 -11.54
C ILE A 237 12.26 6.63 -10.72
N MET A 238 11.09 7.12 -11.15
CA MET A 238 10.37 8.15 -10.42
C MET A 238 10.04 7.74 -8.98
N LYS A 239 9.61 6.49 -8.76
CA LYS A 239 9.35 5.99 -7.39
C LYS A 239 10.58 5.97 -6.51
N GLN A 240 11.77 5.73 -7.07
CA GLN A 240 13.02 5.70 -6.29
C GLN A 240 13.50 7.09 -5.89
N GLU A 241 13.16 8.11 -6.70
CA GLU A 241 13.54 9.50 -6.48
C GLU A 241 12.61 10.28 -5.54
N LEU A 242 11.43 9.72 -5.22
CA LEU A 242 10.40 10.38 -4.44
C LEU A 242 10.31 9.79 -3.02
N ARG A 243 9.83 10.62 -2.09
CA ARG A 243 9.55 10.22 -0.69
C ARG A 243 8.19 9.53 -0.61
N SER A 244 7.93 8.84 0.48
CA SER A 244 6.63 8.21 0.75
C SER A 244 5.46 9.19 0.85
N SER A 245 5.74 10.46 1.19
CA SER A 245 4.75 11.55 1.23
C SER A 245 4.38 12.09 -0.14
N ASP A 246 5.26 11.91 -1.14
CA ASP A 246 5.09 12.45 -2.48
C ASP A 246 4.19 11.51 -3.30
N VAL A 247 3.39 12.08 -4.19
CA VAL A 247 2.47 11.31 -5.03
C VAL A 247 2.91 11.43 -6.48
N VAL A 248 3.16 10.30 -7.14
CA VAL A 248 3.41 10.25 -8.58
C VAL A 248 2.29 9.47 -9.27
N SER A 249 1.75 10.06 -10.33
CA SER A 249 0.61 9.52 -11.07
C SER A 249 0.85 9.58 -12.57
N ARG A 250 0.41 8.54 -13.27
CA ARG A 250 0.29 8.58 -14.73
C ARG A 250 -1.11 9.06 -15.07
N VAL A 251 -1.22 10.20 -15.77
CA VAL A 251 -2.50 10.87 -16.02
C VAL A 251 -2.95 10.80 -17.47
N GLY A 252 -2.05 10.43 -18.36
CA GLY A 252 -2.27 10.26 -19.78
C GLY A 252 -1.35 9.21 -20.37
N GLY A 253 -1.25 9.12 -21.69
CA GLY A 253 -0.42 8.16 -22.38
C GLY A 253 1.04 8.19 -21.93
N GLU A 254 1.68 9.35 -22.04
CA GLU A 254 3.10 9.61 -21.71
C GLU A 254 3.28 10.72 -20.68
N GLU A 255 2.13 11.18 -20.08
CA GLU A 255 2.09 12.28 -19.14
C GLU A 255 2.02 11.79 -17.69
N PHE A 256 2.79 12.44 -16.84
CA PHE A 256 2.84 12.14 -15.40
C PHE A 256 2.73 13.42 -14.58
N HIS A 257 2.00 13.34 -13.48
CA HIS A 257 1.90 14.40 -12.49
C HIS A 257 2.50 13.95 -11.17
N ILE A 258 3.23 14.86 -10.52
CA ILE A 258 3.81 14.64 -9.19
C ILE A 258 3.30 15.73 -8.26
N LEU A 259 2.78 15.33 -7.11
CA LEU A 259 2.37 16.21 -6.03
C LEU A 259 3.41 16.13 -4.92
N LEU A 260 3.93 17.27 -4.50
CA LEU A 260 4.99 17.41 -3.51
C LEU A 260 4.48 18.21 -2.30
N PRO A 261 3.87 17.55 -1.29
CA PRO A 261 3.42 18.21 -0.06
C PRO A 261 4.60 18.78 0.73
N ASN A 262 4.37 19.87 1.46
CA ASN A 262 5.36 20.55 2.30
C ASN A 262 6.67 20.87 1.56
N THR A 263 6.56 21.20 0.27
CA THR A 263 7.73 21.36 -0.62
C THR A 263 7.66 22.70 -1.33
N PRO A 264 8.56 23.65 -1.01
CA PRO A 264 8.63 24.92 -1.73
C PRO A 264 9.24 24.73 -3.11
N GLU A 265 8.99 25.68 -4.02
CA GLU A 265 9.38 25.66 -5.42
C GLU A 265 10.87 25.36 -5.63
N THR A 266 11.74 25.98 -4.85
CA THR A 266 13.20 25.76 -4.93
C THR A 266 13.63 24.33 -4.61
N VAL A 267 12.86 23.63 -3.75
CA VAL A 267 13.08 22.20 -3.44
C VAL A 267 12.46 21.33 -4.54
N ALA A 268 11.27 21.68 -5.04
CA ALA A 268 10.63 20.99 -6.15
C ALA A 268 11.52 21.00 -7.41
N LEU A 269 12.17 22.13 -7.69
CA LEU A 269 13.16 22.24 -8.79
C LEU A 269 14.30 21.24 -8.62
N ARG A 270 14.88 21.14 -7.41
CA ARG A 270 15.95 20.15 -7.15
C ARG A 270 15.48 18.70 -7.29
N VAL A 271 14.25 18.40 -6.88
CA VAL A 271 13.66 17.06 -7.03
C VAL A 271 13.47 16.74 -8.51
N ALA A 272 12.92 17.67 -9.30
CA ALA A 272 12.70 17.48 -10.73
C ALA A 272 14.04 17.34 -11.51
N GLU A 273 15.05 18.16 -11.20
CA GLU A 273 16.39 18.05 -11.83
C GLU A 273 17.08 16.73 -11.49
N ARG A 274 17.01 16.28 -10.22
CA ARG A 274 17.56 14.99 -9.81
C ARG A 274 16.88 13.85 -10.59
N MET A 275 15.56 13.92 -10.72
CA MET A 275 14.78 12.94 -11.48
C MET A 275 15.13 12.95 -12.96
N ARG A 276 15.25 14.15 -13.58
CA ARG A 276 15.68 14.30 -14.99
C ARG A 276 17.04 13.64 -15.23
N VAL A 277 18.01 13.92 -14.35
CA VAL A 277 19.35 13.31 -14.43
C VAL A 277 19.28 11.79 -14.24
N ALA A 278 18.50 11.31 -13.28
CA ALA A 278 18.34 9.87 -13.03
C ALA A 278 17.69 9.15 -14.22
N ILE A 279 16.70 9.76 -14.88
CA ILE A 279 16.06 9.19 -16.07
C ILE A 279 17.09 9.06 -17.20
N LYS A 280 17.82 10.12 -17.50
CA LYS A 280 18.83 10.16 -18.55
C LYS A 280 20.00 9.19 -18.30
N ALA A 281 20.40 9.02 -17.03
CA ALA A 281 21.48 8.11 -16.62
C ALA A 281 21.09 6.61 -16.63
N ASN A 282 19.81 6.29 -16.87
CA ASN A 282 19.30 4.92 -16.88
C ASN A 282 18.77 4.53 -18.27
N PRO A 283 19.62 4.30 -19.27
CA PRO A 283 19.19 3.95 -20.61
C PRO A 283 18.38 2.66 -20.64
N ILE A 284 17.50 2.53 -21.62
CA ILE A 284 16.54 1.42 -21.76
C ILE A 284 16.83 0.66 -23.05
N VAL A 285 16.95 -0.66 -22.97
CA VAL A 285 16.96 -1.52 -24.14
C VAL A 285 15.53 -1.69 -24.61
N LEU A 286 15.21 -1.17 -25.79
CA LEU A 286 13.84 -1.14 -26.34
C LEU A 286 13.59 -2.20 -27.42
N GLY A 287 14.67 -2.81 -27.97
CA GLY A 287 14.62 -3.83 -29.01
C GLY A 287 15.35 -5.12 -28.61
N GLU A 288 15.99 -5.78 -29.56
CA GLU A 288 16.79 -6.98 -29.30
C GLU A 288 17.93 -6.67 -28.31
N PRO A 289 18.37 -7.64 -27.49
CA PRO A 289 19.44 -7.43 -26.51
C PRO A 289 20.79 -6.96 -27.11
N SER A 290 20.95 -7.08 -28.41
CA SER A 290 22.12 -6.61 -29.17
C SER A 290 22.02 -5.16 -29.63
N GLU A 291 20.88 -4.51 -29.47
CA GLU A 291 20.71 -3.11 -29.88
C GLU A 291 21.26 -2.13 -28.83
N GLU A 292 21.69 -0.96 -29.28
CA GLU A 292 22.16 0.10 -28.38
C GLU A 292 21.00 0.59 -27.49
N PRO A 293 21.26 0.75 -26.16
CA PRO A 293 20.25 1.25 -25.26
C PRO A 293 19.80 2.66 -25.62
N ALA A 294 18.48 2.88 -25.72
CA ALA A 294 17.92 4.20 -25.94
C ALA A 294 17.93 5.04 -24.66
N CYS A 295 18.42 6.27 -24.75
CA CYS A 295 18.30 7.23 -23.66
C CYS A 295 16.94 7.90 -23.71
N LEU A 296 16.14 7.75 -22.65
CA LEU A 296 14.93 8.54 -22.47
C LEU A 296 15.28 9.91 -21.92
N THR A 297 14.59 10.93 -22.42
CA THR A 297 14.55 12.25 -21.81
C THR A 297 13.12 12.66 -21.53
N CYS A 298 12.94 13.55 -20.58
CA CYS A 298 11.64 14.10 -20.23
C CYS A 298 11.74 15.61 -20.08
N SER A 299 10.68 16.30 -20.44
CA SER A 299 10.48 17.72 -20.20
C SER A 299 9.60 17.92 -18.97
N PHE A 300 10.01 18.86 -18.09
CA PHE A 300 9.38 19.08 -16.79
C PHE A 300 8.87 20.50 -16.66
N GLY A 301 7.68 20.68 -16.12
CA GLY A 301 7.13 21.95 -15.69
C GLY A 301 6.77 21.94 -14.23
N ILE A 302 7.12 22.98 -13.49
CA ILE A 302 6.86 23.11 -12.05
C ILE A 302 6.00 24.33 -11.78
N SER A 303 5.06 24.17 -10.86
CA SER A 303 4.33 25.30 -10.27
C SER A 303 4.05 25.03 -8.80
N SER A 304 4.03 26.08 -8.00
CA SER A 304 3.66 26.02 -6.59
C SER A 304 2.31 26.65 -6.32
N LEU A 305 1.67 26.19 -5.25
CA LEU A 305 0.39 26.71 -4.78
C LEU A 305 0.54 28.18 -4.39
N GLN A 306 -0.31 29.04 -4.95
CA GLN A 306 -0.37 30.46 -4.66
C GLN A 306 -1.60 30.79 -3.81
N ALA A 307 -1.62 31.96 -3.17
CA ALA A 307 -2.71 32.37 -2.28
C ALA A 307 -4.08 32.40 -2.98
N GLN A 308 -4.11 32.74 -4.26
CA GLN A 308 -5.32 32.81 -5.08
C GLN A 308 -5.80 31.46 -5.61
N ASP A 309 -5.01 30.38 -5.52
CA ASP A 309 -5.39 29.09 -6.06
C ASP A 309 -6.41 28.40 -5.15
N HIS A 310 -7.64 28.28 -5.62
CA HIS A 310 -8.70 27.55 -4.90
C HIS A 310 -8.75 26.06 -5.24
N HIS A 311 -8.27 25.68 -6.42
CA HIS A 311 -8.27 24.33 -6.95
C HIS A 311 -6.93 23.99 -7.58
N ILE A 312 -6.63 22.70 -7.64
CA ILE A 312 -5.38 22.20 -8.23
C ILE A 312 -5.24 22.56 -9.71
N ASP A 313 -6.35 22.75 -10.42
CA ASP A 313 -6.37 23.03 -11.86
C ASP A 313 -5.58 24.29 -12.24
N SER A 314 -5.59 25.32 -11.39
CA SER A 314 -4.82 26.54 -11.64
C SER A 314 -3.31 26.27 -11.54
N VAL A 315 -2.90 25.47 -10.55
CA VAL A 315 -1.50 25.07 -10.36
C VAL A 315 -1.05 24.18 -11.51
N LEU A 316 -1.87 23.19 -11.89
CA LEU A 316 -1.61 22.30 -13.01
C LEU A 316 -1.46 23.05 -14.34
N LYS A 317 -2.36 23.99 -14.62
CA LYS A 317 -2.30 24.80 -15.85
C LYS A 317 -0.97 25.57 -15.97
N ARG A 318 -0.46 26.12 -14.87
CA ARG A 318 0.84 26.80 -14.85
C ARG A 318 1.99 25.83 -15.05
N ALA A 319 1.94 24.68 -14.36
CA ALA A 319 2.96 23.64 -14.52
C ALA A 319 2.98 23.07 -15.95
N ASP A 320 1.82 22.83 -16.55
CA ASP A 320 1.67 22.36 -17.92
C ASP A 320 2.23 23.37 -18.94
N ALA A 321 1.91 24.65 -18.79
CA ALA A 321 2.49 25.71 -19.62
C ALA A 321 4.02 25.76 -19.51
N ALA A 322 4.58 25.55 -18.31
CA ALA A 322 6.02 25.48 -18.10
C ALA A 322 6.63 24.22 -18.75
N MET A 323 5.98 23.06 -18.67
CA MET A 323 6.40 21.83 -19.34
C MET A 323 6.40 21.99 -20.87
N TYR A 324 5.36 22.62 -21.40
CA TYR A 324 5.32 22.93 -22.83
C TYR A 324 6.44 23.86 -23.26
N GLU A 325 6.79 24.86 -22.44
CA GLU A 325 7.93 25.73 -22.68
C GLU A 325 9.26 24.97 -22.62
N ALA A 326 9.41 23.99 -21.71
CA ALA A 326 10.55 23.09 -21.67
C ALA A 326 10.72 22.32 -22.99
N LYS A 327 9.63 21.82 -23.57
CA LYS A 327 9.64 21.16 -24.89
C LYS A 327 10.09 22.11 -26.02
N ARG A 328 9.68 23.39 -25.99
CA ARG A 328 10.04 24.40 -26.96
C ARG A 328 11.52 24.80 -26.85
N GLN A 329 12.09 24.84 -25.66
CA GLN A 329 13.48 25.24 -25.41
C GLN A 329 14.51 24.14 -25.72
N GLY A 330 14.08 23.01 -26.26
CA GLY A 330 14.99 21.95 -26.71
C GLY A 330 14.85 20.63 -25.95
N LYS A 331 13.83 20.49 -25.11
CA LYS A 331 13.53 19.28 -24.35
C LYS A 331 14.62 18.95 -23.28
N ASP A 332 14.44 17.87 -22.52
CA ASP A 332 15.39 17.44 -21.47
C ASP A 332 15.78 18.56 -20.49
N ILE A 333 14.83 19.39 -20.09
CA ILE A 333 15.01 20.48 -19.13
C ILE A 333 13.84 20.59 -18.17
N VAL A 334 14.07 21.31 -17.08
CA VAL A 334 13.05 21.68 -16.09
C VAL A 334 12.79 23.19 -16.21
N VAL A 335 11.51 23.56 -16.34
CA VAL A 335 11.06 24.96 -16.36
C VAL A 335 10.12 25.19 -15.18
N VAL A 336 10.32 26.29 -14.46
CA VAL A 336 9.46 26.76 -13.39
C VAL A 336 8.48 27.78 -13.97
N ALA A 337 7.19 27.62 -13.68
CA ALA A 337 6.18 28.58 -14.11
C ALA A 337 6.46 29.97 -13.54
N ALA A 338 6.28 31.00 -14.34
CA ALA A 338 6.34 32.37 -13.85
C ALA A 338 5.26 32.61 -12.76
N ALA A 339 5.60 33.42 -11.76
CA ALA A 339 4.75 33.74 -10.61
C ALA A 339 3.46 34.45 -11.01
#